data_6be4c22e76680a85a7ded8b682a3f5fe
#
_entry.id   6be4c22e76680a85a7ded8b682a3f5fe
#
_cell.length_a   1.000
_cell.length_b   1.000
_cell.length_c   1.000
_cell.angle_alpha   90.00
_cell.angle_beta   90.00
_cell.angle_gamma   90.00
#
_symmetry.space_group_name_H-M   'P 1'
#
loop_
_entity.id
_entity.type
_entity.pdbx_description
1 polymer ?
#
loop_
_entity_poly.entity_id
_entity_poly.type
_entity_poly.pdbx_seq_one_letter_code
_entity_poly.pdbx_strand_id
1 'polypeptide(L)'
;MENVKFDQYYKRLSIIYNKMTNISTGAFKDFEDFLKNFAYTDIPLALYGLYCSTEPEEVSLPLQCGNEDCGKSFDWKFAPRNLLKLDRCADTFLDKMKDIATSPAMSYDKIKEEAAVNQSKYVELPESKIICEMGIASAYDFIYNFIPLMDENTFKTAFGEDTNQVY
;
A
#
# COMPACT_ATOMS: atom_id res chain seq x y z
N MET A 1 -25.62 7.90 -0.17
CA MET A 1 -24.50 8.24 -1.08
C MET A 1 -23.49 7.12 -0.97
N GLU A 2 -23.25 6.37 -2.06
CA GLU A 2 -22.21 5.34 -2.07
C GLU A 2 -20.87 6.02 -1.84
N ASN A 3 -20.07 5.45 -0.95
CA ASN A 3 -18.75 6.01 -0.65
C ASN A 3 -17.79 5.64 -1.80
N VAL A 4 -17.70 6.52 -2.79
CA VAL A 4 -16.87 6.33 -4.02
C VAL A 4 -15.42 5.96 -3.68
N LYS A 5 -14.88 6.48 -2.57
CA LYS A 5 -13.52 6.14 -2.12
C LYS A 5 -13.44 4.69 -1.66
N PHE A 6 -14.41 4.23 -0.88
CA PHE A 6 -14.49 2.83 -0.44
C PHE A 6 -14.49 1.88 -1.63
N ASP A 7 -15.38 2.10 -2.61
CA ASP A 7 -15.50 1.25 -3.78
C ASP A 7 -14.23 1.21 -4.62
N GLN A 8 -13.54 2.34 -4.77
CA GLN A 8 -12.29 2.41 -5.50
C GLN A 8 -11.17 1.59 -4.83
N TYR A 9 -11.01 1.73 -3.51
CA TYR A 9 -9.99 0.95 -2.78
C TYR A 9 -10.34 -0.53 -2.72
N TYR A 10 -11.59 -0.87 -2.46
CA TYR A 10 -12.07 -2.25 -2.46
C TYR A 10 -11.81 -2.94 -3.81
N LYS A 11 -12.11 -2.26 -4.91
CA LYS A 11 -11.87 -2.76 -6.26
C LYS A 11 -10.37 -2.96 -6.54
N ARG A 12 -9.52 -2.02 -6.14
CA ARG A 12 -8.06 -2.15 -6.29
C ARG A 12 -7.52 -3.36 -5.52
N LEU A 13 -7.95 -3.54 -4.29
CA LEU A 13 -7.54 -4.67 -3.45
C LEU A 13 -8.05 -6.01 -3.99
N SER A 14 -9.25 -6.05 -4.55
CA SER A 14 -9.76 -7.28 -5.18
C SER A 14 -8.95 -7.66 -6.42
N ILE A 15 -8.47 -6.68 -7.20
CA ILE A 15 -7.57 -6.93 -8.33
C ILE A 15 -6.24 -7.49 -7.85
N ILE A 16 -5.63 -6.90 -6.81
CA ILE A 16 -4.38 -7.39 -6.23
C ILE A 16 -4.57 -8.83 -5.74
N TYR A 17 -5.60 -9.09 -4.94
CA TYR A 17 -5.89 -10.42 -4.41
C TYR A 17 -6.06 -11.47 -5.51
N ASN A 18 -6.88 -11.17 -6.52
CA ASN A 18 -7.12 -12.10 -7.63
C ASN A 18 -5.85 -12.41 -8.44
N LYS A 19 -4.95 -11.45 -8.56
CA LYS A 19 -3.67 -11.68 -9.24
C LYS A 19 -2.70 -12.47 -8.37
N MET A 20 -2.65 -12.19 -7.07
CA MET A 20 -1.79 -12.92 -6.12
C MET A 20 -2.25 -14.37 -5.96
N THR A 21 -3.56 -14.63 -5.87
CA THR A 21 -4.11 -16.00 -5.74
C THR A 21 -3.86 -16.84 -6.99
N ASN A 22 -3.77 -16.24 -8.17
CA ASN A 22 -3.39 -16.94 -9.38
C ASN A 22 -1.92 -17.34 -9.43
N ILE A 23 -1.06 -16.69 -8.63
CA ILE A 23 0.39 -16.93 -8.61
C ILE A 23 0.78 -17.85 -7.46
N SER A 24 0.17 -17.70 -6.29
CA SER A 24 0.48 -18.47 -5.10
C SER A 24 -0.78 -19.10 -4.51
N THR A 25 -1.07 -20.33 -4.90
CA THR A 25 -2.15 -21.11 -4.31
C THR A 25 -1.88 -21.31 -2.82
N GLY A 26 -2.68 -20.70 -1.94
CA GLY A 26 -2.68 -20.96 -0.51
C GLY A 26 -2.09 -19.88 0.40
N ALA A 27 -1.69 -18.72 -0.15
CA ALA A 27 -1.17 -17.61 0.67
C ALA A 27 -2.23 -17.00 1.59
N PHE A 28 -3.51 -17.01 1.20
CA PHE A 28 -4.63 -16.50 2.00
C PHE A 28 -5.83 -17.43 1.84
N LYS A 29 -6.62 -17.60 2.91
CA LYS A 29 -7.80 -18.47 2.91
C LYS A 29 -8.90 -17.92 2.02
N ASP A 30 -9.12 -16.61 2.09
CA ASP A 30 -10.13 -15.87 1.35
C ASP A 30 -9.73 -14.39 1.24
N PHE A 31 -10.59 -13.60 0.64
CA PHE A 31 -10.35 -12.17 0.46
C PHE A 31 -10.33 -11.38 1.78
N GLU A 32 -11.14 -11.77 2.75
CA GLU A 32 -11.15 -11.12 4.07
C GLU A 32 -9.85 -11.38 4.84
N ASP A 33 -9.36 -12.61 4.79
CA ASP A 33 -8.07 -12.96 5.38
C ASP A 33 -6.91 -12.22 4.71
N PHE A 34 -6.97 -12.05 3.38
CA PHE A 34 -6.04 -11.18 2.67
C PHE A 34 -6.09 -9.74 3.21
N LEU A 35 -7.28 -9.15 3.30
CA LEU A 35 -7.42 -7.78 3.79
C LEU A 35 -6.85 -7.59 5.21
N LYS A 36 -7.04 -8.57 6.09
CA LYS A 36 -6.55 -8.52 7.48
C LYS A 36 -5.03 -8.66 7.61
N ASN A 37 -4.40 -9.35 6.65
CA ASN A 37 -2.96 -9.63 6.70
C ASN A 37 -2.13 -8.81 5.68
N PHE A 38 -2.76 -7.96 4.89
CA PHE A 38 -2.10 -7.10 3.92
C PHE A 38 -2.01 -5.66 4.45
N ALA A 39 -0.80 -5.11 4.53
CA ALA A 39 -0.61 -3.75 5.00
C ALA A 39 -1.17 -2.72 4.00
N TYR A 40 -1.94 -1.75 4.48
CA TYR A 40 -2.50 -0.73 3.58
C TYR A 40 -1.40 0.09 2.88
N THR A 41 -0.26 0.26 3.51
CA THR A 41 0.92 0.94 2.97
C THR A 41 1.51 0.25 1.76
N ASP A 42 1.26 -1.06 1.60
CA ASP A 42 1.80 -1.85 0.50
C ASP A 42 0.91 -1.81 -0.76
N ILE A 43 -0.30 -1.25 -0.66
CA ILE A 43 -1.22 -1.14 -1.80
C ILE A 43 -0.59 -0.46 -3.02
N PRO A 44 0.06 0.73 -2.89
CA PRO A 44 0.68 1.39 -4.03
C PRO A 44 1.81 0.55 -4.64
N LEU A 45 2.61 -0.11 -3.80
CA LEU A 45 3.72 -0.94 -4.25
C LEU A 45 3.25 -2.20 -4.98
N ALA A 46 2.19 -2.85 -4.47
CA ALA A 46 1.58 -4.01 -5.12
C ALA A 46 0.97 -3.66 -6.48
N LEU A 47 0.25 -2.53 -6.56
CA LEU A 47 -0.30 -2.03 -7.83
C LEU A 47 0.82 -1.69 -8.82
N TYR A 48 1.89 -1.09 -8.34
CA TYR A 48 3.05 -0.79 -9.17
C TYR A 48 3.74 -2.06 -9.67
N GLY A 49 3.90 -3.08 -8.83
CA GLY A 49 4.42 -4.38 -9.24
C GLY A 49 3.56 -5.05 -10.31
N LEU A 50 2.23 -5.01 -10.16
CA LEU A 50 1.29 -5.50 -11.18
C LEU A 50 1.43 -4.71 -12.49
N TYR A 51 1.52 -3.39 -12.42
CA TYR A 51 1.75 -2.55 -13.60
C TYR A 51 3.05 -2.93 -14.31
N CYS A 52 4.17 -3.05 -13.59
CA CYS A 52 5.45 -3.47 -14.16
C CYS A 52 5.43 -4.88 -14.76
N SER A 53 4.51 -5.75 -14.32
CA SER A 53 4.38 -7.11 -14.85
C SER A 53 3.54 -7.20 -16.12
N THR A 54 2.70 -6.21 -16.36
CA THR A 54 1.74 -6.20 -17.50
C THR A 54 2.15 -5.25 -18.62
N GLU A 55 2.89 -4.20 -18.29
CA GLU A 55 3.30 -3.18 -19.24
C GLU A 55 4.61 -3.54 -19.97
N PRO A 56 4.84 -3.00 -21.19
CA PRO A 56 6.06 -3.20 -21.92
C PRO A 56 7.28 -2.66 -21.17
N GLU A 57 8.46 -3.11 -21.57
CA GLU A 57 9.72 -2.70 -20.94
C GLU A 57 9.95 -1.18 -20.98
N GLU A 58 9.41 -0.50 -21.98
CA GLU A 58 9.52 0.95 -22.16
C GLU A 58 8.12 1.58 -22.31
N VAL A 59 7.86 2.61 -21.52
CA VAL A 59 6.66 3.45 -21.60
C VAL A 59 7.06 4.84 -22.09
N SER A 60 6.26 5.42 -22.97
CA SER A 60 6.41 6.79 -23.45
C SER A 60 5.32 7.68 -22.90
N LEU A 61 5.70 8.77 -22.24
CA LEU A 61 4.77 9.78 -21.74
C LEU A 61 5.01 11.10 -22.50
N PRO A 62 3.99 11.64 -23.18
CA PRO A 62 4.08 12.96 -23.77
C PRO A 62 4.11 14.02 -22.66
N LEU A 63 5.17 14.80 -22.63
CA LEU A 63 5.37 15.91 -21.71
C LEU A 63 5.49 17.21 -22.46
N GLN A 64 5.10 18.30 -21.81
CA GLN A 64 5.32 19.66 -22.30
C GLN A 64 6.30 20.37 -21.38
N CYS A 65 7.23 21.12 -21.98
CA CYS A 65 8.15 21.93 -21.21
C CYS A 65 7.39 22.98 -20.39
N GLY A 66 7.63 22.99 -19.07
CA GLY A 66 6.98 23.92 -18.14
C GLY A 66 7.51 25.35 -18.20
N ASN A 67 8.51 25.64 -19.03
CA ASN A 67 8.97 27.00 -19.24
C ASN A 67 8.01 27.72 -20.19
N GLU A 68 7.45 28.85 -19.74
CA GLU A 68 6.45 29.64 -20.47
C GLU A 68 6.90 30.04 -21.87
N ASP A 69 8.22 30.31 -22.06
CA ASP A 69 8.80 30.69 -23.34
C ASP A 69 9.15 29.53 -24.27
N CYS A 70 9.05 28.30 -23.78
CA CYS A 70 9.49 27.12 -24.54
C CYS A 70 8.36 26.39 -25.24
N GLY A 71 7.32 26.03 -24.52
CA GLY A 71 6.12 25.33 -25.04
C GLY A 71 6.36 24.03 -25.80
N LYS A 72 7.60 23.54 -25.87
CA LYS A 72 7.96 22.35 -26.65
C LYS A 72 7.41 21.08 -25.99
N SER A 73 6.81 20.22 -26.82
CA SER A 73 6.43 18.87 -26.42
C SER A 73 7.55 17.89 -26.71
N PHE A 74 7.73 16.90 -25.85
CA PHE A 74 8.67 15.79 -26.04
C PHE A 74 8.14 14.53 -25.40
N ASP A 75 8.55 13.37 -25.93
CA ASP A 75 8.21 12.08 -25.37
C ASP A 75 9.30 11.65 -24.36
N TRP A 76 8.89 11.52 -23.10
CA TRP A 76 9.77 10.95 -22.08
C TRP A 76 9.59 9.43 -22.08
N LYS A 77 10.67 8.74 -22.44
CA LYS A 77 10.73 7.29 -22.45
C LYS A 77 11.43 6.77 -21.21
N PHE A 78 10.82 5.80 -20.56
CA PHE A 78 11.40 5.19 -19.36
C PHE A 78 10.91 3.75 -19.18
N ALA A 79 11.74 2.93 -18.51
CA ALA A 79 11.32 1.62 -18.05
C ALA A 79 10.67 1.78 -16.66
N PRO A 80 9.39 1.42 -16.47
CA PRO A 80 8.71 1.57 -15.17
C PRO A 80 9.50 0.95 -14.02
N ARG A 81 10.05 -0.25 -14.22
CA ARG A 81 10.85 -0.95 -13.20
C ARG A 81 12.06 -0.17 -12.69
N ASN A 82 12.58 0.78 -13.46
CA ASN A 82 13.72 1.62 -13.07
C ASN A 82 13.32 2.78 -12.15
N LEU A 83 12.02 3.02 -11.93
CA LEU A 83 11.54 4.03 -10.99
C LEU A 83 11.69 3.58 -9.52
N LEU A 84 11.81 2.28 -9.26
CA LEU A 84 12.09 1.77 -7.93
C LEU A 84 13.58 1.97 -7.59
N LYS A 85 13.82 2.78 -6.57
CA LYS A 85 15.17 3.01 -6.04
C LYS A 85 15.48 2.01 -4.93
N LEU A 86 15.96 0.84 -5.32
CA LEU A 86 16.36 -0.22 -4.39
C LEU A 86 17.71 0.05 -3.71
N ASP A 87 18.47 1.01 -4.19
CA ASP A 87 19.76 1.46 -3.64
C ASP A 87 19.65 2.04 -2.22
N ARG A 88 18.43 2.37 -1.79
CA ARG A 88 18.13 2.84 -0.43
C ARG A 88 17.66 1.74 0.52
N CYS A 89 17.47 0.54 0.03
CA CYS A 89 17.09 -0.61 0.85
C CYS A 89 18.31 -1.17 1.55
N ALA A 90 18.14 -1.61 2.81
CA ALA A 90 19.19 -2.32 3.51
C ALA A 90 19.53 -3.64 2.78
N ASP A 91 20.81 -4.02 2.73
CA ASP A 91 21.25 -5.25 2.08
C ASP A 91 20.52 -6.48 2.63
N THR A 92 20.28 -6.53 3.93
CA THR A 92 19.49 -7.58 4.59
C THR A 92 18.07 -7.70 4.04
N PHE A 93 17.45 -6.59 3.63
CA PHE A 93 16.13 -6.60 3.00
C PHE A 93 16.23 -7.17 1.57
N LEU A 94 17.22 -6.74 0.79
CA LEU A 94 17.43 -7.23 -0.56
C LEU A 94 17.74 -8.74 -0.59
N ASP A 95 18.51 -9.23 0.38
CA ASP A 95 18.82 -10.66 0.51
C ASP A 95 17.55 -11.45 0.88
N LYS A 96 16.74 -10.98 1.81
CA LYS A 96 15.43 -11.58 2.11
C LYS A 96 14.52 -11.62 0.88
N MET A 97 14.49 -10.58 0.07
CA MET A 97 13.71 -10.54 -1.17
C MET A 97 14.19 -11.57 -2.19
N LYS A 98 15.50 -11.77 -2.32
CA LYS A 98 16.07 -12.81 -3.18
C LYS A 98 15.69 -14.21 -2.68
N ASP A 99 15.79 -14.44 -1.38
CA ASP A 99 15.42 -15.71 -0.75
C ASP A 99 13.95 -16.03 -0.97
N ILE A 100 13.06 -15.05 -0.83
CA ILE A 100 11.62 -15.19 -1.10
C ILE A 100 11.39 -15.53 -2.58
N ALA A 101 12.08 -14.86 -3.50
CA ALA A 101 11.90 -15.05 -4.94
C ALA A 101 12.41 -16.42 -5.43
N THR A 102 13.37 -17.01 -4.73
CA THR A 102 14.00 -18.29 -5.10
C THR A 102 13.50 -19.49 -4.29
N SER A 103 12.81 -19.24 -3.17
CA SER A 103 12.28 -20.28 -2.30
C SER A 103 11.01 -20.92 -2.86
N PRO A 104 10.78 -22.23 -2.67
CA PRO A 104 9.47 -22.81 -2.87
C PRO A 104 8.46 -22.07 -1.99
N ALA A 105 7.22 -21.97 -2.46
CA ALA A 105 6.15 -21.19 -1.85
C ALA A 105 6.23 -21.18 -0.32
N MET A 106 6.40 -20.00 0.26
CA MET A 106 6.42 -19.80 1.70
C MET A 106 5.11 -20.30 2.28
N SER A 107 5.12 -21.02 3.40
CA SER A 107 3.89 -21.45 4.04
C SER A 107 3.08 -20.24 4.47
N TYR A 108 1.75 -20.38 4.40
CA TYR A 108 0.82 -19.33 4.84
C TYR A 108 1.13 -18.83 6.25
N ASP A 109 1.40 -19.75 7.18
CA ASP A 109 1.69 -19.39 8.58
C ASP A 109 2.94 -18.52 8.70
N LYS A 110 3.98 -18.81 7.90
CA LYS A 110 5.20 -18.02 7.89
C LYS A 110 4.99 -16.62 7.28
N ILE A 111 4.20 -16.52 6.20
CA ILE A 111 3.83 -15.24 5.61
C ILE A 111 3.07 -14.38 6.63
N LYS A 112 2.15 -15.00 7.36
CA LYS A 112 1.34 -14.33 8.38
C LYS A 112 2.18 -13.89 9.58
N GLU A 113 3.12 -14.71 10.04
CA GLU A 113 4.03 -14.37 11.13
C GLU A 113 4.93 -13.19 10.78
N GLU A 114 5.44 -13.14 9.54
CA GLU A 114 6.32 -12.06 9.07
C GLU A 114 5.56 -10.83 8.55
N ALA A 115 4.24 -10.90 8.40
CA ALA A 115 3.44 -9.78 7.90
C ALA A 115 3.55 -8.56 8.82
N ALA A 116 3.84 -7.40 8.24
CA ALA A 116 4.03 -6.15 8.98
C ALA A 116 2.83 -5.76 9.86
N VAL A 117 1.62 -6.12 9.45
CA VAL A 117 0.37 -5.87 10.21
C VAL A 117 0.29 -6.64 11.53
N ASN A 118 1.06 -7.73 11.68
CA ASN A 118 1.11 -8.55 12.89
C ASN A 118 2.27 -8.16 13.81
N GLN A 119 3.03 -7.11 13.47
CA GLN A 119 4.13 -6.60 14.27
C GLN A 119 3.73 -5.28 14.90
N SER A 120 3.82 -5.21 16.22
CA SER A 120 3.56 -3.99 16.98
C SER A 120 4.78 -3.57 17.78
N LYS A 121 4.84 -2.27 18.09
CA LYS A 121 5.83 -1.67 18.97
C LYS A 121 5.13 -0.89 20.07
N TYR A 122 5.63 -1.01 21.28
CA TYR A 122 5.16 -0.22 22.42
C TYR A 122 5.96 1.08 22.50
N VAL A 123 5.25 2.20 22.55
CA VAL A 123 5.82 3.54 22.67
C VAL A 123 5.23 4.19 23.92
N GLU A 124 6.09 4.58 24.85
CA GLU A 124 5.68 5.38 26.01
C GLU A 124 5.65 6.87 25.61
N LEU A 125 4.55 7.53 25.92
CA LEU A 125 4.42 8.98 25.78
C LEU A 125 5.04 9.64 27.03
N PRO A 126 6.14 10.42 26.88
CA PRO A 126 6.97 10.84 28.02
C PRO A 126 6.24 11.67 29.09
N GLU A 127 5.31 12.50 28.65
CA GLU A 127 4.58 13.43 29.54
C GLU A 127 3.42 12.74 30.26
N SER A 128 2.62 11.95 29.55
CA SER A 128 1.42 11.32 30.10
C SER A 128 1.68 9.95 30.73
N LYS A 129 2.85 9.35 30.48
CA LYS A 129 3.20 7.99 30.89
C LYS A 129 2.26 6.91 30.34
N ILE A 130 1.54 7.24 29.28
CA ILE A 130 0.68 6.28 28.58
C ILE A 130 1.56 5.43 27.67
N ILE A 131 1.37 4.12 27.70
CA ILE A 131 1.99 3.18 26.79
C ILE A 131 1.02 2.91 25.66
N CYS A 132 1.41 3.27 24.43
CA CYS A 132 0.63 3.01 23.23
C CYS A 132 1.22 1.83 22.48
N GLU A 133 0.40 0.88 22.10
CA GLU A 133 0.77 -0.13 21.12
C GLU A 133 0.54 0.43 19.72
N MET A 134 1.60 0.46 18.92
CA MET A 134 1.57 0.99 17.56
C MET A 134 1.90 -0.12 16.57
N GLY A 135 1.07 -0.28 15.58
CA GLY A 135 1.25 -1.23 14.47
C GLY A 135 0.92 -0.59 13.14
N ILE A 136 1.18 -1.31 12.06
CA ILE A 136 0.78 -0.91 10.71
C ILE A 136 -0.67 -1.37 10.50
N ALA A 137 -1.54 -0.45 10.12
CA ALA A 137 -2.92 -0.76 9.83
C ALA A 137 -3.03 -1.74 8.65
N SER A 138 -3.91 -2.72 8.77
CA SER A 138 -4.24 -3.62 7.69
C SER A 138 -5.07 -2.92 6.62
N ALA A 139 -5.15 -3.51 5.43
CA ALA A 139 -6.07 -3.04 4.40
C ALA A 139 -7.53 -3.12 4.87
N TYR A 140 -7.86 -4.09 5.74
CA TYR A 140 -9.17 -4.19 6.37
C TYR A 140 -9.46 -2.97 7.24
N ASP A 141 -8.55 -2.61 8.14
CA ASP A 141 -8.72 -1.45 9.01
C ASP A 141 -8.82 -0.15 8.21
N PHE A 142 -8.01 -0.03 7.17
CA PHE A 142 -8.06 1.13 6.30
C PHE A 142 -9.41 1.30 5.61
N ILE A 143 -9.98 0.22 5.03
CA ILE A 143 -11.24 0.28 4.30
C ILE A 143 -12.44 0.47 5.24
N TYR A 144 -12.50 -0.33 6.31
CA TYR A 144 -13.71 -0.41 7.13
C TYR A 144 -13.73 0.56 8.30
N ASN A 145 -12.56 1.00 8.78
CA ASN A 145 -12.45 1.89 9.93
C ASN A 145 -12.02 3.31 9.52
N PHE A 146 -11.00 3.44 8.67
CA PHE A 146 -10.41 4.74 8.36
C PHE A 146 -11.13 5.48 7.23
N ILE A 147 -11.43 4.83 6.10
CA ILE A 147 -12.13 5.49 4.98
C ILE A 147 -13.51 6.07 5.40
N PRO A 148 -14.34 5.37 6.18
CA PRO A 148 -15.59 5.95 6.69
C PRO A 148 -15.38 7.21 7.53
N LEU A 149 -14.31 7.28 8.32
CA LEU A 149 -13.95 8.47 9.11
C LEU A 149 -13.46 9.64 8.25
N MET A 150 -13.01 9.38 7.03
CA MET A 150 -12.61 10.44 6.08
C MET A 150 -13.82 11.10 5.38
N ASP A 151 -15.02 10.58 5.55
CA ASP A 151 -16.21 11.28 5.13
C ASP A 151 -16.42 12.50 6.06
N GLU A 152 -16.51 13.70 5.43
CA GLU A 152 -16.51 14.97 6.14
C GLU A 152 -17.58 15.03 7.23
N ASN A 153 -18.74 14.42 7.00
CA ASN A 153 -19.85 14.41 7.97
C ASN A 153 -19.55 13.46 9.14
N THR A 154 -18.96 12.30 8.89
CA THR A 154 -18.60 11.34 9.92
C THR A 154 -17.46 11.87 10.77
N PHE A 155 -16.48 12.54 10.16
CA PHE A 155 -15.39 13.19 10.87
C PHE A 155 -15.89 14.29 11.80
N LYS A 156 -16.77 15.18 11.30
CA LYS A 156 -17.40 16.23 12.11
C LYS A 156 -18.22 15.67 13.28
N THR A 157 -18.92 14.56 13.08
CA THR A 157 -19.69 13.88 14.12
C THR A 157 -18.78 13.26 15.19
N ALA A 158 -17.66 12.67 14.80
CA ALA A 158 -16.74 11.98 15.71
C ALA A 158 -15.84 12.93 16.50
N PHE A 159 -15.41 14.05 15.90
CA PHE A 159 -14.40 14.96 16.45
C PHE A 159 -14.90 16.39 16.71
N GLY A 160 -16.19 16.67 16.45
CA GLY A 160 -16.80 18.00 16.57
C GLY A 160 -16.63 18.86 15.32
N GLU A 161 -17.32 19.99 15.29
CA GLU A 161 -17.31 20.90 14.13
C GLU A 161 -16.00 21.67 13.94
N ASP A 162 -15.14 21.68 14.94
CA ASP A 162 -13.90 22.49 14.96
C ASP A 162 -12.72 21.68 14.41
N THR A 163 -12.78 21.38 13.10
CA THR A 163 -11.67 20.67 12.39
C THR A 163 -10.41 21.52 12.20
N ASN A 164 -10.45 22.81 12.57
CA ASN A 164 -9.30 23.73 12.46
C ASN A 164 -8.23 23.53 13.56
N GLN A 165 -8.48 22.67 14.54
CA GLN A 165 -7.52 22.42 15.65
C GLN A 165 -6.67 21.14 15.49
N VAL A 166 -6.78 20.41 14.38
CA VAL A 166 -6.09 19.11 14.18
C VAL A 166 -4.95 19.19 13.14
N TYR A 167 -4.44 20.40 12.86
CA TYR A 167 -3.24 20.59 12.03
C TYR A 167 -2.13 21.31 12.78
#